data_f1e0b472f1d50182f1f5d9c3b4a698f7
#
_entry.id   f1e0b472f1d50182f1f5d9c3b4a698f7
#
_cell.length_a   1.000
_cell.length_b   1.000
_cell.length_c   1.000
_cell.angle_alpha   90.00
_cell.angle_beta   90.00
_cell.angle_gamma   90.00
#
_symmetry.space_group_name_H-M   'P 1'
#
loop_
_entity.id
_entity.type
_entity.pdbx_description
1 polymer ?
#
loop_
_entity_poly.entity_id
_entity_poly.type
_entity_poly.pdbx_seq_one_letter_code
_entity_poly.pdbx_strand_id
1 'polypeptide(L)'
;MRQLYYTLQTLIRGKGSNLIKIISLGLGLAVSILIFSRQAFELNYDTCYKDHERLCLVKTVWYYNNEYHPSHITLGPVAGTIAENLPDEVESVTVTQQWWSNSAWFANERRFQTNAMTADSCFFATMGIDVVSGDPRELNNPEVVFISRELAGSMFADKNPIGQTVVYNKQMPMTVKGIFEDFPENSSFYGSGVVMSLATSFKHHWGYWGWGGGDSYMSFVRLRPGVQLDDVNTRIEKLAEQVRKSDDVFISLVPIKDYRMEFGISTMRMVWILLTLGTAILFIVAMNYVLISISAMNRRAKAIGVHKCSGANTGTIFGMFLWETGVIMLFSLLLVALLLFNFREPLEDMLDVSLAGLFSWENIWAPLSVIVILFMIGGMLPGQLFARIPVTQVFRRYTEGKKGWKRPLLFVQFAGTSFIFGLLGLVLMQSHYITNKERGFDYHRVAYASGVSFDSDAESDANRSVMLSLPYVEDGACSSNLLTDGLSGEGVTTDNGQWMSIRWVEFGKDYAPFMKLEFAEGKNMDAPGQILVNETFLKMMHWEDKPIGRQVRNGDRIAGNIVGVLKDFATSNAAYVAVQPMYATYLDRFSGNIQLRLKEPF
;
A
#
# COMPACT_ATOMS: atom_id res chain seq x y z
N MET A 1 47.83 -1.58 -9.10
CA MET A 1 47.89 -0.48 -10.06
C MET A 1 48.13 -0.91 -11.50
N ARG A 2 49.15 -1.71 -11.84
CA ARG A 2 49.43 -2.16 -13.24
C ARG A 2 48.23 -2.90 -13.87
N GLN A 3 47.53 -3.80 -13.15
CA GLN A 3 46.39 -4.54 -13.68
C GLN A 3 45.19 -3.63 -13.99
N LEU A 4 44.92 -2.64 -13.15
CA LEU A 4 43.85 -1.64 -13.38
C LEU A 4 44.13 -0.80 -14.64
N TYR A 5 45.38 -0.35 -14.83
CA TYR A 5 45.77 0.39 -16.02
C TYR A 5 45.62 -0.43 -17.30
N TYR A 6 46.03 -1.70 -17.30
CA TYR A 6 45.86 -2.60 -18.44
C TYR A 6 44.36 -2.89 -18.71
N THR A 7 43.56 -3.02 -17.67
CA THR A 7 42.11 -3.22 -17.81
C THR A 7 41.42 -2.01 -18.43
N LEU A 8 41.75 -0.79 -17.96
CA LEU A 8 41.22 0.45 -18.53
C LEU A 8 41.65 0.64 -19.99
N GLN A 9 42.92 0.35 -20.32
CA GLN A 9 43.41 0.44 -21.67
C GLN A 9 42.77 -0.58 -22.63
N THR A 10 42.48 -1.80 -22.13
CA THR A 10 41.74 -2.83 -22.89
C THR A 10 40.27 -2.49 -23.07
N LEU A 11 39.66 -1.82 -22.09
CA LEU A 11 38.31 -1.32 -22.19
C LEU A 11 38.16 -0.21 -23.23
N ILE A 12 39.11 0.74 -23.27
CA ILE A 12 39.10 1.85 -24.23
C ILE A 12 39.39 1.34 -25.66
N ARG A 13 40.30 0.37 -25.82
CA ARG A 13 40.63 -0.23 -27.12
C ARG A 13 39.58 -1.21 -27.63
N GLY A 14 38.73 -1.72 -26.79
CA GLY A 14 37.69 -2.74 -27.09
C GLY A 14 36.45 -2.21 -27.80
N LYS A 15 36.56 -1.12 -28.56
CA LYS A 15 35.53 -0.39 -29.32
C LYS A 15 34.16 -1.11 -29.44
N GLY A 16 33.10 -0.54 -28.86
CA GLY A 16 31.68 -0.93 -29.00
C GLY A 16 31.22 -2.10 -28.10
N SER A 17 31.98 -3.19 -27.99
CA SER A 17 31.58 -4.37 -27.20
C SER A 17 31.47 -4.09 -25.70
N ASN A 18 32.36 -3.24 -25.14
CA ASN A 18 32.33 -2.92 -23.72
C ASN A 18 31.25 -1.91 -23.36
N LEU A 19 30.94 -0.97 -24.25
CA LEU A 19 29.80 -0.06 -24.09
C LEU A 19 28.47 -0.82 -24.05
N ILE A 20 28.30 -1.79 -24.96
CA ILE A 20 27.11 -2.66 -24.97
C ILE A 20 26.99 -3.44 -23.65
N LYS A 21 28.11 -3.95 -23.11
CA LYS A 21 28.13 -4.64 -21.81
C LYS A 21 27.67 -3.71 -20.68
N ILE A 22 28.23 -2.47 -20.63
CA ILE A 22 27.91 -1.48 -19.59
C ILE A 22 26.42 -1.09 -19.67
N ILE A 23 25.91 -0.77 -20.85
CA ILE A 23 24.52 -0.37 -21.04
C ILE A 23 23.56 -1.53 -20.70
N SER A 24 23.80 -2.71 -21.28
CA SER A 24 22.97 -3.89 -21.05
C SER A 24 22.96 -4.31 -19.58
N LEU A 25 24.13 -4.34 -18.93
CA LEU A 25 24.25 -4.67 -17.52
C LEU A 25 23.63 -3.57 -16.64
N GLY A 26 23.85 -2.29 -16.98
CA GLY A 26 23.34 -1.15 -16.23
C GLY A 26 21.81 -1.09 -16.24
N LEU A 27 21.18 -1.25 -17.41
CA LEU A 27 19.71 -1.29 -17.49
C LEU A 27 19.12 -2.48 -16.72
N GLY A 28 19.72 -3.66 -16.88
CA GLY A 28 19.25 -4.84 -16.16
C GLY A 28 19.47 -4.76 -14.65
N LEU A 29 20.60 -4.18 -14.22
CA LEU A 29 20.89 -3.88 -12.81
C LEU A 29 19.86 -2.90 -12.24
N ALA A 30 19.55 -1.81 -12.96
CA ALA A 30 18.58 -0.82 -12.50
C ALA A 30 17.25 -1.45 -12.17
N VAL A 31 16.70 -2.23 -13.12
CA VAL A 31 15.41 -2.91 -12.93
C VAL A 31 15.48 -3.95 -11.79
N SER A 32 16.54 -4.78 -11.77
CA SER A 32 16.68 -5.79 -10.71
C SER A 32 16.82 -5.17 -9.32
N ILE A 33 17.65 -4.12 -9.20
CA ILE A 33 17.85 -3.40 -7.94
C ILE A 33 16.52 -2.83 -7.45
N LEU A 34 15.73 -2.16 -8.31
CA LEU A 34 14.43 -1.59 -7.94
C LEU A 34 13.46 -2.68 -7.47
N ILE A 35 13.33 -3.79 -8.21
CA ILE A 35 12.42 -4.87 -7.83
C ILE A 35 12.81 -5.48 -6.48
N PHE A 36 14.08 -5.82 -6.28
CA PHE A 36 14.51 -6.45 -5.03
C PHE A 36 14.51 -5.47 -3.84
N SER A 37 14.82 -4.18 -4.07
CA SER A 37 14.69 -3.15 -3.02
C SER A 37 13.23 -2.92 -2.62
N ARG A 38 12.30 -2.91 -3.60
CA ARG A 38 10.87 -2.81 -3.31
C ARG A 38 10.36 -4.03 -2.53
N GLN A 39 10.88 -5.23 -2.86
CA GLN A 39 10.58 -6.45 -2.09
C GLN A 39 11.11 -6.38 -0.66
N ALA A 40 12.34 -5.93 -0.46
CA ALA A 40 12.92 -5.77 0.87
C ALA A 40 12.12 -4.76 1.70
N PHE A 41 11.70 -3.66 1.08
CA PHE A 41 10.86 -2.65 1.72
C PHE A 41 9.52 -3.24 2.19
N GLU A 42 8.82 -4.02 1.34
CA GLU A 42 7.57 -4.69 1.73
C GLU A 42 7.74 -5.72 2.84
N LEU A 43 8.84 -6.47 2.82
CA LEU A 43 9.13 -7.46 3.86
C LEU A 43 9.53 -6.84 5.20
N ASN A 44 10.05 -5.61 5.17
CA ASN A 44 10.44 -4.83 6.35
C ASN A 44 9.38 -3.80 6.75
N TYR A 45 8.15 -3.93 6.26
CA TYR A 45 7.06 -3.03 6.63
C TYR A 45 6.67 -3.25 8.10
N ASP A 46 6.43 -2.15 8.83
CA ASP A 46 6.11 -2.13 10.26
C ASP A 46 7.16 -2.77 11.19
N THR A 47 8.39 -2.99 10.71
CA THR A 47 9.50 -3.42 11.57
C THR A 47 10.27 -2.25 12.19
N CYS A 48 9.88 -1.01 11.87
CA CYS A 48 10.49 0.22 12.38
C CYS A 48 10.24 0.49 13.86
N TYR A 49 9.25 -0.19 14.46
CA TYR A 49 8.90 -0.01 15.86
C TYR A 49 9.87 -0.74 16.78
N LYS A 50 10.19 -0.10 17.91
CA LYS A 50 11.09 -0.71 18.90
C LYS A 50 10.52 -2.03 19.40
N ASP A 51 11.34 -3.09 19.39
CA ASP A 51 10.94 -4.46 19.77
C ASP A 51 9.67 -4.94 19.03
N HIS A 52 9.58 -4.67 17.73
CA HIS A 52 8.42 -5.01 16.88
C HIS A 52 8.06 -6.50 16.92
N GLU A 53 9.00 -7.39 17.27
CA GLU A 53 8.75 -8.83 17.39
C GLU A 53 7.73 -9.17 18.50
N ARG A 54 7.60 -8.28 19.50
CA ARG A 54 6.65 -8.42 20.62
C ARG A 54 5.38 -7.59 20.44
N LEU A 55 5.32 -6.81 19.35
CA LEU A 55 4.20 -5.95 19.05
C LEU A 55 3.22 -6.67 18.13
N CYS A 56 1.98 -6.80 18.56
CA CYS A 56 0.91 -7.45 17.83
C CYS A 56 -0.26 -6.52 17.59
N LEU A 57 -0.94 -6.72 16.46
CA LEU A 57 -2.23 -6.13 16.15
C LEU A 57 -3.34 -7.10 16.55
N VAL A 58 -4.44 -6.58 17.08
CA VAL A 58 -5.66 -7.37 17.32
C VAL A 58 -6.36 -7.60 15.99
N LYS A 59 -6.47 -8.87 15.60
CA LYS A 59 -7.24 -9.34 14.46
C LYS A 59 -8.62 -9.76 14.94
N THR A 60 -9.65 -9.21 14.31
CA THR A 60 -11.02 -9.64 14.49
C THR A 60 -11.50 -10.35 13.23
N VAL A 61 -12.09 -11.52 13.37
CA VAL A 61 -12.72 -12.23 12.25
C VAL A 61 -14.20 -12.28 12.50
N TRP A 62 -14.97 -11.65 11.62
CA TRP A 62 -16.42 -11.61 11.66
C TRP A 62 -16.99 -12.73 10.82
N TYR A 63 -17.94 -13.48 11.34
CA TYR A 63 -18.70 -14.48 10.59
C TYR A 63 -20.09 -13.93 10.25
N TYR A 64 -20.32 -13.61 8.99
CA TYR A 64 -21.62 -13.20 8.49
C TYR A 64 -21.77 -13.58 7.01
N ASN A 65 -22.99 -13.66 6.52
CA ASN A 65 -23.31 -14.10 5.15
C ASN A 65 -22.69 -15.48 4.79
N ASN A 66 -22.51 -16.37 5.78
CA ASN A 66 -21.85 -17.68 5.68
C ASN A 66 -20.36 -17.64 5.28
N GLU A 67 -19.68 -16.51 5.52
CA GLU A 67 -18.27 -16.32 5.23
C GLU A 67 -17.54 -15.69 6.42
N TYR A 68 -16.24 -15.98 6.51
CA TYR A 68 -15.34 -15.37 7.48
C TYR A 68 -14.68 -14.12 6.90
N HIS A 69 -14.83 -13.00 7.58
CA HIS A 69 -14.33 -11.71 7.16
C HIS A 69 -13.25 -11.21 8.13
N PRO A 70 -11.94 -11.42 7.85
CA PRO A 70 -10.87 -10.90 8.69
C PRO A 70 -10.80 -9.38 8.60
N SER A 71 -10.66 -8.73 9.76
CA SER A 71 -10.57 -7.28 9.90
C SER A 71 -9.42 -6.91 10.84
N HIS A 72 -8.69 -5.87 10.49
CA HIS A 72 -7.72 -5.20 11.35
C HIS A 72 -8.36 -4.16 12.28
N ILE A 73 -9.66 -3.94 12.09
CA ILE A 73 -10.45 -3.05 12.92
C ILE A 73 -11.24 -3.92 13.91
N THR A 74 -11.29 -3.49 15.15
CA THR A 74 -11.92 -4.21 16.25
C THR A 74 -12.81 -3.29 17.08
N LEU A 75 -13.47 -3.86 18.09
CA LEU A 75 -14.29 -3.13 19.03
C LEU A 75 -13.42 -2.42 20.09
N GLY A 76 -13.84 -1.26 20.55
CA GLY A 76 -13.07 -0.44 21.49
C GLY A 76 -12.60 -1.17 22.75
N PRO A 77 -13.43 -1.94 23.48
CA PRO A 77 -13.03 -2.58 24.73
C PRO A 77 -12.06 -3.74 24.60
N VAL A 78 -11.81 -4.28 23.40
CA VAL A 78 -11.06 -5.55 23.20
C VAL A 78 -9.66 -5.49 23.81
N ALA A 79 -8.87 -4.47 23.48
CA ALA A 79 -7.49 -4.36 23.97
C ALA A 79 -7.42 -4.27 25.50
N GLY A 80 -8.28 -3.45 26.10
CA GLY A 80 -8.36 -3.33 27.57
C GLY A 80 -8.74 -4.66 28.23
N THR A 81 -9.72 -5.38 27.68
CA THR A 81 -10.14 -6.68 28.18
C THR A 81 -9.01 -7.72 28.09
N ILE A 82 -8.22 -7.72 27.01
CA ILE A 82 -7.05 -8.59 26.88
C ILE A 82 -6.04 -8.26 27.98
N ALA A 83 -5.70 -7.00 28.20
CA ALA A 83 -4.74 -6.59 29.21
C ALA A 83 -5.19 -6.92 30.65
N GLU A 84 -6.47 -6.74 30.96
CA GLU A 84 -7.05 -7.05 32.28
C GLU A 84 -7.03 -8.54 32.60
N ASN A 85 -7.24 -9.41 31.61
CA ASN A 85 -7.34 -10.85 31.81
C ASN A 85 -6.01 -11.60 31.59
N LEU A 86 -5.03 -10.97 30.94
CA LEU A 86 -3.72 -11.56 30.63
C LEU A 86 -2.57 -10.66 31.11
N PRO A 87 -2.54 -10.23 32.39
CA PRO A 87 -1.55 -9.27 32.89
C PRO A 87 -0.12 -9.84 32.94
N ASP A 88 0.02 -11.16 33.01
CA ASP A 88 1.32 -11.83 33.03
C ASP A 88 1.95 -11.94 31.64
N GLU A 89 1.16 -11.89 30.57
CA GLU A 89 1.60 -12.00 29.17
C GLU A 89 1.68 -10.64 28.49
N VAL A 90 0.81 -9.72 28.86
CA VAL A 90 0.70 -8.40 28.22
C VAL A 90 1.51 -7.35 29.00
N GLU A 91 2.36 -6.61 28.30
CA GLU A 91 3.12 -5.50 28.85
C GLU A 91 2.32 -4.20 28.80
N SER A 92 1.74 -3.91 27.64
CA SER A 92 0.90 -2.73 27.42
C SER A 92 -0.03 -2.91 26.22
N VAL A 93 -1.08 -2.12 26.17
CA VAL A 93 -2.02 -2.05 25.05
C VAL A 93 -2.29 -0.62 24.66
N THR A 94 -2.71 -0.40 23.42
CA THR A 94 -3.16 0.90 22.94
C THR A 94 -4.24 0.75 21.88
N VAL A 95 -5.07 1.78 21.75
CA VAL A 95 -6.18 1.85 20.82
C VAL A 95 -6.08 3.11 19.99
N THR A 96 -6.24 2.96 18.68
CA THR A 96 -6.16 4.07 17.70
C THR A 96 -7.35 4.06 16.74
N GLN A 97 -7.66 5.22 16.15
CA GLN A 97 -8.54 5.34 14.99
C GLN A 97 -7.82 6.13 13.89
N GLN A 98 -7.88 5.66 12.64
CA GLN A 98 -7.18 6.24 11.48
C GLN A 98 -8.17 6.73 10.41
N TRP A 99 -9.05 7.64 10.73
CA TRP A 99 -10.14 8.03 9.83
C TRP A 99 -9.93 9.38 9.14
N TRP A 100 -8.89 10.11 9.50
CA TRP A 100 -8.69 11.48 9.03
C TRP A 100 -7.54 11.59 8.03
N SER A 101 -7.72 10.95 6.86
CA SER A 101 -6.79 11.15 5.75
C SER A 101 -6.91 12.57 5.19
N ASN A 102 -5.76 13.15 4.86
CA ASN A 102 -5.65 14.46 4.21
C ASN A 102 -6.44 15.60 4.91
N SER A 103 -6.43 15.59 6.26
CA SER A 103 -7.18 16.58 7.07
C SER A 103 -6.53 17.96 7.03
N ALA A 104 -7.36 19.01 7.13
CA ALA A 104 -6.92 20.40 7.09
C ALA A 104 -6.67 20.93 8.52
N TRP A 105 -5.46 21.38 8.77
CA TRP A 105 -5.00 21.96 10.01
C TRP A 105 -4.59 23.41 9.80
N PHE A 106 -4.92 24.28 10.73
CA PHE A 106 -4.62 25.69 10.65
C PHE A 106 -3.77 26.11 11.85
N ALA A 107 -2.64 26.74 11.57
CA ALA A 107 -1.76 27.37 12.55
C ALA A 107 -1.31 28.72 12.01
N ASN A 108 -1.36 29.78 12.82
CA ASN A 108 -0.97 31.14 12.41
C ASN A 108 -1.61 31.58 11.08
N GLU A 109 -2.91 31.32 10.88
CA GLU A 109 -3.69 31.60 9.66
C GLU A 109 -3.23 30.84 8.39
N ARG A 110 -2.26 29.94 8.49
CA ARG A 110 -1.80 29.11 7.39
C ARG A 110 -2.46 27.74 7.44
N ARG A 111 -2.78 27.19 6.27
CA ARG A 111 -3.36 25.85 6.11
C ARG A 111 -2.25 24.83 5.88
N PHE A 112 -2.33 23.72 6.58
CA PHE A 112 -1.50 22.52 6.43
C PHE A 112 -2.40 21.32 6.18
N GLN A 113 -1.96 20.39 5.36
CA GLN A 113 -2.67 19.14 5.11
C GLN A 113 -1.80 17.97 5.54
N THR A 114 -2.36 17.08 6.35
CA THR A 114 -1.69 15.87 6.81
C THR A 114 -2.74 14.84 7.23
N ASN A 115 -2.36 13.57 7.29
CA ASN A 115 -3.20 12.58 7.93
C ASN A 115 -3.17 12.79 9.44
N ALA A 116 -4.30 12.51 10.07
CA ALA A 116 -4.42 12.53 11.52
C ALA A 116 -5.02 11.22 12.01
N MET A 117 -4.72 10.88 13.25
CA MET A 117 -5.28 9.72 13.93
C MET A 117 -5.60 10.08 15.36
N THR A 118 -6.50 9.35 16.02
CA THR A 118 -6.64 9.43 17.47
C THR A 118 -5.92 8.27 18.15
N ALA A 119 -5.38 8.53 19.35
CA ALA A 119 -4.76 7.50 20.15
C ALA A 119 -4.94 7.80 21.65
N ASP A 120 -4.80 6.78 22.48
CA ASP A 120 -4.72 6.90 23.92
C ASP A 120 -3.31 7.27 24.41
N SER A 121 -3.15 7.51 25.70
CA SER A 121 -1.87 7.90 26.30
C SER A 121 -0.80 6.79 26.29
N CYS A 122 -1.18 5.57 26.05
CA CYS A 122 -0.27 4.42 25.99
C CYS A 122 0.36 4.22 24.60
N PHE A 123 -0.14 4.93 23.57
CA PHE A 123 0.22 4.75 22.18
C PHE A 123 1.74 4.77 21.92
N PHE A 124 2.40 5.86 22.30
CA PHE A 124 3.82 6.03 22.02
C PHE A 124 4.67 4.95 22.72
N ALA A 125 4.34 4.63 23.97
CA ALA A 125 5.04 3.60 24.74
C ALA A 125 4.79 2.20 24.17
N THR A 126 3.53 1.87 23.86
CA THR A 126 3.16 0.56 23.30
C THR A 126 3.75 0.34 21.92
N MET A 127 3.72 1.35 21.06
CA MET A 127 4.31 1.27 19.71
C MET A 127 5.85 1.39 19.75
N GLY A 128 6.43 1.91 20.84
CA GLY A 128 7.88 2.15 20.94
C GLY A 128 8.33 3.32 20.05
N ILE A 129 7.53 4.39 20.00
CA ILE A 129 7.80 5.61 19.24
C ILE A 129 8.35 6.66 20.18
N ASP A 130 9.43 7.33 19.77
CA ASP A 130 10.06 8.36 20.60
C ASP A 130 9.28 9.66 20.59
N VAL A 131 8.95 10.16 21.79
CA VAL A 131 8.39 11.49 22.00
C VAL A 131 9.55 12.46 22.21
N VAL A 132 9.66 13.44 21.33
CA VAL A 132 10.73 14.45 21.35
C VAL A 132 10.54 15.41 22.53
N SER A 133 9.30 15.82 22.78
CA SER A 133 8.93 16.76 23.84
C SER A 133 7.46 16.60 24.20
N GLY A 134 7.11 16.80 25.47
CA GLY A 134 5.75 16.64 25.98
C GLY A 134 5.57 15.36 26.81
N ASP A 135 4.45 15.26 27.51
CA ASP A 135 4.07 14.07 28.29
C ASP A 135 2.91 13.34 27.59
N PRO A 136 3.08 12.08 27.11
CA PRO A 136 2.01 11.30 26.49
C PRO A 136 0.72 11.21 27.30
N ARG A 137 0.78 11.33 28.64
CA ARG A 137 -0.41 11.33 29.50
C ARG A 137 -1.38 12.47 29.21
N GLU A 138 -0.92 13.54 28.57
CA GLU A 138 -1.78 14.63 28.13
C GLU A 138 -2.84 14.16 27.10
N LEU A 139 -2.63 13.05 26.38
CA LEU A 139 -3.62 12.44 25.50
C LEU A 139 -4.85 11.87 26.24
N ASN A 140 -4.86 11.83 27.58
CA ASN A 140 -6.06 11.53 28.35
C ASN A 140 -7.04 12.72 28.41
N ASN A 141 -6.58 13.91 28.06
CA ASN A 141 -7.40 15.12 28.03
C ASN A 141 -7.98 15.35 26.62
N PRO A 142 -9.23 15.78 26.48
CA PRO A 142 -9.79 16.10 25.18
C PRO A 142 -9.17 17.38 24.59
N GLU A 143 -9.25 17.52 23.26
CA GLU A 143 -8.77 18.68 22.50
C GLU A 143 -7.25 18.93 22.63
N VAL A 144 -6.52 17.84 22.79
CA VAL A 144 -5.06 17.80 22.82
C VAL A 144 -4.53 17.08 21.59
N VAL A 145 -3.42 17.58 21.05
CA VAL A 145 -2.70 16.98 19.94
C VAL A 145 -1.21 16.87 20.20
N PHE A 146 -0.63 15.82 19.67
CA PHE A 146 0.80 15.67 19.42
C PHE A 146 1.04 15.82 17.91
N ILE A 147 2.08 16.53 17.54
CA ILE A 147 2.42 16.76 16.14
C ILE A 147 3.80 16.20 15.81
N SER A 148 4.00 15.75 14.57
CA SER A 148 5.30 15.24 14.15
C SER A 148 6.35 16.36 14.11
N ARG A 149 7.62 15.99 14.17
CA ARG A 149 8.74 16.94 14.17
C ARG A 149 8.74 17.79 12.89
N GLU A 150 8.52 17.17 11.73
CA GLU A 150 8.46 17.86 10.45
C GLU A 150 7.30 18.86 10.42
N LEU A 151 6.11 18.44 10.86
CA LEU A 151 4.94 19.30 10.90
C LEU A 151 5.12 20.46 11.89
N ALA A 152 5.73 20.20 13.05
CA ALA A 152 6.06 21.24 14.04
C ALA A 152 6.99 22.31 13.44
N GLY A 153 8.03 21.91 12.73
CA GLY A 153 8.93 22.83 12.02
C GLY A 153 8.20 23.63 10.94
N SER A 154 7.31 22.98 10.19
CA SER A 154 6.54 23.63 9.11
C SER A 154 5.51 24.63 9.64
N MET A 155 4.84 24.33 10.77
CA MET A 155 3.79 25.16 11.37
C MET A 155 4.35 26.33 12.17
N PHE A 156 5.41 26.12 12.95
CA PHE A 156 5.88 27.06 13.97
C PHE A 156 7.31 27.57 13.75
N ALA A 157 8.04 27.00 12.78
CA ALA A 157 9.44 27.31 12.52
C ALA A 157 10.29 27.20 13.82
N ASP A 158 10.91 28.29 14.25
CA ASP A 158 11.77 28.32 15.44
C ASP A 158 11.02 28.56 16.77
N LYS A 159 9.68 28.71 16.73
CA LYS A 159 8.88 28.91 17.94
C LYS A 159 8.58 27.59 18.62
N ASN A 160 8.52 27.58 19.93
CA ASN A 160 8.09 26.40 20.69
C ASN A 160 6.61 26.07 20.36
N PRO A 161 6.31 24.90 19.80
CA PRO A 161 4.94 24.50 19.48
C PRO A 161 4.09 24.15 20.71
N ILE A 162 4.73 23.75 21.82
CA ILE A 162 4.04 23.29 23.04
C ILE A 162 3.22 24.45 23.65
N GLY A 163 1.92 24.19 23.87
CA GLY A 163 0.97 25.17 24.36
C GLY A 163 0.34 26.05 23.29
N GLN A 164 0.78 25.96 22.05
CA GLN A 164 0.15 26.66 20.91
C GLN A 164 -1.15 26.00 20.51
N THR A 165 -2.05 26.78 19.90
CA THR A 165 -3.32 26.28 19.37
C THR A 165 -3.22 26.01 17.89
N VAL A 166 -3.67 24.84 17.47
CA VAL A 166 -3.94 24.47 16.08
C VAL A 166 -5.43 24.25 15.91
N VAL A 167 -5.97 24.53 14.73
CA VAL A 167 -7.41 24.44 14.51
C VAL A 167 -7.68 23.37 13.43
N TYR A 168 -8.43 22.35 13.79
CA TYR A 168 -8.88 21.31 12.87
C TYR A 168 -10.10 21.83 12.09
N ASN A 169 -10.04 21.73 10.74
CA ASN A 169 -11.10 22.12 9.80
C ASN A 169 -11.72 23.51 10.07
N LYS A 170 -10.95 24.50 10.55
CA LYS A 170 -11.41 25.85 10.95
C LYS A 170 -12.45 25.90 12.08
N GLN A 171 -12.82 24.78 12.67
CA GLN A 171 -13.91 24.71 13.64
C GLN A 171 -13.45 24.30 15.03
N MET A 172 -12.47 23.41 15.12
CA MET A 172 -12.10 22.79 16.39
C MET A 172 -10.69 23.21 16.83
N PRO A 173 -10.57 24.10 17.81
CA PRO A 173 -9.28 24.45 18.37
C PRO A 173 -8.74 23.31 19.24
N MET A 174 -7.48 22.96 19.05
CA MET A 174 -6.76 21.96 19.82
C MET A 174 -5.43 22.51 20.32
N THR A 175 -4.99 22.06 21.48
CA THR A 175 -3.72 22.50 22.08
C THR A 175 -2.62 21.48 21.77
N VAL A 176 -1.50 21.94 21.23
CA VAL A 176 -0.30 21.13 21.04
C VAL A 176 0.33 20.86 22.41
N LYS A 177 0.44 19.59 22.81
CA LYS A 177 1.01 19.15 24.08
C LYS A 177 2.27 18.31 23.93
N GLY A 178 2.59 17.91 22.70
CA GLY A 178 3.82 17.16 22.47
C GLY A 178 4.26 17.14 21.00
N ILE A 179 5.51 16.72 20.83
CA ILE A 179 6.15 16.51 19.53
C ILE A 179 6.69 15.09 19.54
N PHE A 180 6.42 14.34 18.47
CA PHE A 180 6.94 12.98 18.26
C PHE A 180 7.82 12.91 17.00
N GLU A 181 8.67 11.87 16.91
CA GLU A 181 9.46 11.59 15.72
C GLU A 181 8.57 11.15 14.56
N ASP A 182 8.87 11.63 13.36
CA ASP A 182 8.09 11.31 12.15
C ASP A 182 8.06 9.81 11.89
N PHE A 183 6.90 9.30 11.46
CA PHE A 183 6.77 7.90 11.09
C PHE A 183 7.56 7.63 9.80
N PRO A 184 8.45 6.63 9.78
CA PRO A 184 9.19 6.28 8.57
C PRO A 184 8.25 5.72 7.49
N GLU A 185 8.68 5.75 6.24
CA GLU A 185 7.87 5.35 5.08
C GLU A 185 7.42 3.87 5.13
N ASN A 186 8.15 3.01 5.81
CA ASN A 186 7.79 1.61 6.03
C ASN A 186 6.88 1.39 7.25
N SER A 187 6.19 2.42 7.71
CA SER A 187 5.20 2.38 8.79
C SER A 187 3.79 2.49 8.24
N SER A 188 2.86 1.71 8.79
CA SER A 188 1.42 1.84 8.50
C SER A 188 0.82 3.17 8.97
N PHE A 189 1.55 3.95 9.78
CA PHE A 189 1.19 5.30 10.20
C PHE A 189 1.88 6.40 9.37
N TYR A 190 2.64 6.04 8.33
CA TYR A 190 3.33 7.02 7.49
C TYR A 190 2.39 8.12 7.00
N GLY A 191 2.87 9.36 7.01
CA GLY A 191 2.09 10.54 6.65
C GLY A 191 1.12 11.04 7.72
N SER A 192 1.00 10.35 8.88
CA SER A 192 0.21 10.83 10.01
C SER A 192 1.01 11.85 10.82
N GLY A 193 0.85 13.12 10.46
CA GLY A 193 1.55 14.24 11.14
C GLY A 193 0.90 14.68 12.44
N VAL A 194 -0.33 14.22 12.75
CA VAL A 194 -1.07 14.60 13.95
C VAL A 194 -1.63 13.36 14.64
N VAL A 195 -1.35 13.24 15.93
CA VAL A 195 -1.99 12.30 16.86
C VAL A 195 -2.88 13.08 17.81
N MET A 196 -4.19 12.95 17.66
CA MET A 196 -5.20 13.54 18.52
C MET A 196 -5.48 12.63 19.72
N SER A 197 -5.88 13.23 20.82
CA SER A 197 -6.38 12.47 21.97
C SER A 197 -7.63 11.66 21.62
N LEU A 198 -7.67 10.37 21.98
CA LEU A 198 -8.86 9.52 21.88
C LEU A 198 -10.02 10.07 22.73
N ALA A 199 -9.73 10.77 23.83
CA ALA A 199 -10.74 11.48 24.65
C ALA A 199 -11.49 12.55 23.85
N THR A 200 -10.87 13.15 22.82
CA THR A 200 -11.54 14.07 21.89
C THR A 200 -12.60 13.33 21.08
N SER A 201 -12.29 12.14 20.57
CA SER A 201 -13.26 11.31 19.84
C SER A 201 -14.49 10.99 20.69
N PHE A 202 -14.30 10.67 21.96
CA PHE A 202 -15.42 10.44 22.90
C PHE A 202 -16.22 11.70 23.19
N LYS A 203 -15.57 12.84 23.41
CA LYS A 203 -16.23 14.13 23.65
C LYS A 203 -17.12 14.55 22.49
N HIS A 204 -16.70 14.31 21.26
CA HIS A 204 -17.41 14.70 20.05
C HIS A 204 -18.25 13.58 19.42
N HIS A 205 -18.35 12.42 20.08
CA HIS A 205 -19.12 11.26 19.62
C HIS A 205 -18.72 10.75 18.22
N TRP A 206 -17.42 10.79 17.88
CA TRP A 206 -16.91 10.31 16.58
C TRP A 206 -16.84 8.80 16.44
N GLY A 207 -17.05 8.05 17.51
CA GLY A 207 -17.04 6.60 17.50
C GLY A 207 -17.86 6.03 18.66
N TYR A 208 -18.30 4.81 18.48
CA TYR A 208 -18.99 4.05 19.52
C TYR A 208 -18.00 3.19 20.31
N TRP A 209 -18.03 3.30 21.64
CA TRP A 209 -17.20 2.48 22.52
C TRP A 209 -18.05 1.43 23.22
N GLY A 210 -18.01 0.19 22.76
CA GLY A 210 -18.78 -0.91 23.34
C GLY A 210 -18.62 -2.22 22.58
N TRP A 211 -19.32 -3.25 23.07
CA TRP A 211 -19.31 -4.59 22.49
C TRP A 211 -20.41 -4.81 21.43
N GLY A 212 -21.35 -3.94 21.32
CA GLY A 212 -22.56 -4.09 20.47
C GLY A 212 -22.44 -3.61 19.04
N GLY A 213 -21.24 -3.29 18.57
CA GLY A 213 -20.99 -2.75 17.24
C GLY A 213 -19.97 -1.61 17.30
N GLY A 214 -19.73 -0.92 16.15
CA GLY A 214 -18.77 0.17 16.08
C GLY A 214 -17.33 -0.33 16.07
N ASP A 215 -17.03 -1.29 15.20
CA ASP A 215 -15.68 -1.71 14.86
C ASP A 215 -14.99 -0.56 14.11
N SER A 216 -14.32 0.29 14.87
CA SER A 216 -13.68 1.48 14.34
C SER A 216 -12.27 1.67 14.88
N TYR A 217 -11.78 0.73 15.65
CA TYR A 217 -10.53 0.87 16.38
C TYR A 217 -9.49 -0.13 15.89
N MET A 218 -8.28 0.34 15.69
CA MET A 218 -7.11 -0.53 15.61
C MET A 218 -6.52 -0.65 17.01
N SER A 219 -6.35 -1.89 17.48
CA SER A 219 -5.85 -2.18 18.81
C SER A 219 -4.52 -2.89 18.74
N PHE A 220 -3.54 -2.43 19.49
CA PHE A 220 -2.20 -3.01 19.54
C PHE A 220 -1.90 -3.53 20.94
N VAL A 221 -1.20 -4.64 20.98
CA VAL A 221 -0.80 -5.33 22.21
C VAL A 221 0.70 -5.59 22.17
N ARG A 222 1.42 -5.13 23.17
CA ARG A 222 2.82 -5.47 23.38
C ARG A 222 2.92 -6.61 24.38
N LEU A 223 3.49 -7.72 23.93
CA LEU A 223 3.71 -8.90 24.78
C LEU A 223 4.96 -8.73 25.64
N ARG A 224 4.96 -9.35 26.82
CA ARG A 224 6.15 -9.42 27.67
C ARG A 224 7.24 -10.28 27.05
N PRO A 225 8.52 -10.06 27.37
CA PRO A 225 9.62 -10.86 26.86
C PRO A 225 9.44 -12.36 27.17
N GLY A 226 9.64 -13.22 26.17
CA GLY A 226 9.59 -14.67 26.30
C GLY A 226 8.20 -15.30 26.19
N VAL A 227 7.15 -14.51 26.06
CA VAL A 227 5.77 -15.00 25.86
C VAL A 227 5.61 -15.53 24.43
N GLN A 228 4.97 -16.71 24.30
CA GLN A 228 4.67 -17.31 23.01
C GLN A 228 3.30 -16.87 22.53
N LEU A 229 3.22 -16.40 21.29
CA LEU A 229 1.99 -15.84 20.70
C LEU A 229 0.85 -16.86 20.61
N ASP A 230 1.17 -18.13 20.29
CA ASP A 230 0.17 -19.19 20.15
C ASP A 230 -0.54 -19.50 21.49
N ASP A 231 0.22 -19.46 22.60
CA ASP A 231 -0.36 -19.65 23.93
C ASP A 231 -1.31 -18.52 24.30
N VAL A 232 -0.93 -17.29 23.98
CA VAL A 232 -1.77 -16.10 24.18
C VAL A 232 -3.04 -16.17 23.33
N ASN A 233 -2.93 -16.52 22.05
CA ASN A 233 -4.08 -16.64 21.16
C ASN A 233 -5.07 -17.70 21.64
N THR A 234 -4.59 -18.85 22.13
CA THR A 234 -5.45 -19.90 22.72
C THR A 234 -6.23 -19.39 23.94
N ARG A 235 -5.64 -18.50 24.75
CA ARG A 235 -6.31 -17.89 25.91
C ARG A 235 -7.28 -16.79 25.50
N ILE A 236 -6.94 -15.99 24.49
CA ILE A 236 -7.82 -14.94 23.95
C ILE A 236 -9.08 -15.56 23.34
N GLU A 237 -8.98 -16.67 22.63
CA GLU A 237 -10.13 -17.38 22.06
C GLU A 237 -11.15 -17.74 23.15
N LYS A 238 -10.68 -18.36 24.25
CA LYS A 238 -11.53 -18.69 25.40
C LYS A 238 -12.12 -17.46 26.09
N LEU A 239 -11.36 -16.36 26.16
CA LEU A 239 -11.83 -15.10 26.72
C LEU A 239 -12.93 -14.47 25.84
N ALA A 240 -12.77 -14.49 24.52
CA ALA A 240 -13.73 -13.95 23.59
C ALA A 240 -15.08 -14.68 23.69
N GLU A 241 -15.09 -16.02 23.81
CA GLU A 241 -16.29 -16.84 24.05
C GLU A 241 -17.02 -16.43 25.33
N GLN A 242 -16.29 -16.12 26.41
CA GLN A 242 -16.86 -15.75 27.70
C GLN A 242 -17.46 -14.34 27.71
N VAL A 243 -16.77 -13.38 27.09
CA VAL A 243 -17.16 -11.96 27.15
C VAL A 243 -18.29 -11.63 26.20
N ARG A 244 -18.30 -12.18 24.99
CA ARG A 244 -19.25 -11.77 23.95
C ARG A 244 -20.49 -12.64 23.85
N LYS A 245 -20.43 -13.90 24.27
CA LYS A 245 -21.55 -14.88 24.14
C LYS A 245 -22.11 -14.99 22.71
N SER A 246 -21.29 -14.75 21.70
CA SER A 246 -21.63 -14.77 20.28
C SER A 246 -20.61 -15.61 19.52
N ASP A 247 -21.10 -16.58 18.77
CA ASP A 247 -20.29 -17.47 17.95
C ASP A 247 -19.79 -16.82 16.65
N ASP A 248 -20.11 -15.54 16.43
CA ASP A 248 -19.89 -14.85 15.16
C ASP A 248 -18.63 -13.99 15.11
N VAL A 249 -17.84 -13.94 16.18
CA VAL A 249 -16.64 -13.11 16.28
C VAL A 249 -15.47 -13.83 16.93
N PHE A 250 -14.40 -13.91 16.20
CA PHE A 250 -13.15 -14.52 16.66
C PHE A 250 -12.09 -13.43 16.80
N ILE A 251 -11.36 -13.43 17.90
CA ILE A 251 -10.32 -12.47 18.22
C ILE A 251 -8.98 -13.20 18.37
N SER A 252 -7.95 -12.68 17.74
CA SER A 252 -6.59 -13.19 17.86
C SER A 252 -5.58 -12.05 17.72
N LEU A 253 -4.33 -12.31 18.07
CA LEU A 253 -3.20 -11.41 17.85
C LEU A 253 -2.40 -11.86 16.64
N VAL A 254 -1.98 -10.88 15.82
CA VAL A 254 -1.11 -11.07 14.66
C VAL A 254 0.14 -10.19 14.86
N PRO A 255 1.36 -10.69 14.63
CA PRO A 255 2.57 -9.86 14.69
C PRO A 255 2.42 -8.64 13.76
N ILE A 256 2.86 -7.47 14.23
CA ILE A 256 2.71 -6.23 13.47
C ILE A 256 3.37 -6.31 12.07
N LYS A 257 4.50 -7.00 11.94
CA LYS A 257 5.19 -7.23 10.67
C LYS A 257 4.36 -7.98 9.63
N ASP A 258 3.39 -8.80 10.08
CA ASP A 258 2.54 -9.63 9.22
C ASP A 258 1.22 -8.93 8.87
N TYR A 259 0.96 -7.74 9.44
CA TYR A 259 -0.28 -6.98 9.30
C TYR A 259 -0.70 -6.81 7.83
N ARG A 260 0.19 -6.28 7.00
CA ARG A 260 -0.14 -6.01 5.58
C ARG A 260 -0.44 -7.27 4.77
N MET A 261 0.21 -8.37 5.09
CA MET A 261 0.02 -9.66 4.42
C MET A 261 -1.26 -10.35 4.89
N GLU A 262 -1.56 -10.28 6.18
CA GLU A 262 -2.73 -10.91 6.78
C GLU A 262 -4.04 -10.29 6.29
N PHE A 263 -4.07 -8.97 6.14
CA PHE A 263 -5.28 -8.24 5.72
C PHE A 263 -5.34 -7.91 4.22
N GLY A 264 -4.47 -8.51 3.42
CA GLY A 264 -4.51 -8.40 1.95
C GLY A 264 -4.09 -7.04 1.40
N ILE A 265 -3.50 -6.15 2.22
CA ILE A 265 -2.93 -4.86 1.80
C ILE A 265 -1.72 -5.14 0.89
N SER A 266 -0.90 -6.13 1.29
CA SER A 266 0.12 -6.73 0.43
C SER A 266 -0.08 -8.25 0.46
N THR A 267 -0.24 -8.90 -0.68
CA THR A 267 -0.48 -10.35 -0.69
C THR A 267 0.83 -11.11 -0.83
N MET A 268 1.00 -12.18 -0.06
CA MET A 268 2.14 -13.10 -0.21
C MET A 268 2.27 -13.59 -1.67
N ARG A 269 1.14 -13.71 -2.38
CA ARG A 269 1.12 -14.04 -3.81
C ARG A 269 1.85 -12.97 -4.64
N MET A 270 1.62 -11.68 -4.36
CA MET A 270 2.28 -10.57 -5.05
C MET A 270 3.78 -10.58 -4.78
N VAL A 271 4.19 -10.83 -3.52
CA VAL A 271 5.60 -10.99 -3.13
C VAL A 271 6.27 -12.09 -3.96
N TRP A 272 5.64 -13.28 -4.06
CA TRP A 272 6.18 -14.39 -4.85
C TRP A 272 6.24 -14.10 -6.35
N ILE A 273 5.24 -13.42 -6.91
CA ILE A 273 5.21 -13.01 -8.33
C ILE A 273 6.38 -12.07 -8.62
N LEU A 274 6.55 -11.03 -7.82
CA LEU A 274 7.63 -10.05 -8.00
C LEU A 274 9.01 -10.67 -7.77
N LEU A 275 9.16 -11.56 -6.79
CA LEU A 275 10.40 -12.29 -6.53
C LEU A 275 10.76 -13.19 -7.72
N THR A 276 9.79 -13.91 -8.26
CA THR A 276 9.98 -14.77 -9.43
C THR A 276 10.36 -13.95 -10.66
N LEU A 277 9.65 -12.85 -10.90
CA LEU A 277 9.92 -11.92 -12.00
C LEU A 277 11.32 -11.29 -11.86
N GLY A 278 11.64 -10.77 -10.68
CA GLY A 278 12.95 -10.19 -10.39
C GLY A 278 14.09 -11.19 -10.59
N THR A 279 13.92 -12.43 -10.11
CA THR A 279 14.89 -13.52 -10.30
C THR A 279 15.04 -13.89 -11.78
N ALA A 280 13.95 -13.96 -12.54
CA ALA A 280 14.00 -14.23 -13.98
C ALA A 280 14.75 -13.11 -14.74
N ILE A 281 14.47 -11.85 -14.43
CA ILE A 281 15.17 -10.70 -15.02
C ILE A 281 16.65 -10.74 -14.66
N LEU A 282 16.98 -10.97 -13.40
CA LEU A 282 18.37 -11.07 -12.92
C LEU A 282 19.13 -12.19 -13.65
N PHE A 283 18.48 -13.35 -13.85
CA PHE A 283 19.03 -14.46 -14.62
C PHE A 283 19.30 -14.07 -16.09
N ILE A 284 18.33 -13.42 -16.75
CA ILE A 284 18.47 -12.97 -18.15
C ILE A 284 19.64 -11.99 -18.27
N VAL A 285 19.75 -11.01 -17.34
CA VAL A 285 20.83 -10.02 -17.31
C VAL A 285 22.19 -10.68 -17.12
N ALA A 286 22.29 -11.61 -16.15
CA ALA A 286 23.51 -12.37 -15.88
C ALA A 286 23.95 -13.18 -17.12
N MET A 287 23.01 -13.89 -17.72
CA MET A 287 23.28 -14.73 -18.91
C MET A 287 23.63 -13.90 -20.13
N ASN A 288 22.99 -12.75 -20.35
CA ASN A 288 23.34 -11.82 -21.43
C ASN A 288 24.80 -11.32 -21.27
N TYR A 289 25.17 -10.90 -20.07
CA TYR A 289 26.55 -10.49 -19.79
C TYR A 289 27.55 -11.64 -20.04
N VAL A 290 27.25 -12.85 -19.56
CA VAL A 290 28.08 -14.05 -19.76
C VAL A 290 28.23 -14.36 -21.27
N LEU A 291 27.13 -14.34 -22.03
CA LEU A 291 27.15 -14.61 -23.47
C LEU A 291 27.99 -13.59 -24.24
N ILE A 292 27.83 -12.30 -23.96
CA ILE A 292 28.63 -11.24 -24.59
C ILE A 292 30.12 -11.43 -24.26
N SER A 293 30.43 -11.76 -22.99
CA SER A 293 31.79 -12.00 -22.54
C SER A 293 32.45 -13.19 -23.24
N ILE A 294 31.71 -14.31 -23.35
CA ILE A 294 32.19 -15.51 -24.04
C ILE A 294 32.29 -15.32 -25.56
N SER A 295 31.35 -14.57 -26.16
CA SER A 295 31.41 -14.25 -27.60
C SER A 295 32.70 -13.50 -27.99
N ALA A 296 33.24 -12.72 -27.06
CA ALA A 296 34.56 -12.07 -27.23
C ALA A 296 35.77 -13.03 -27.08
N MET A 297 35.55 -14.29 -26.70
CA MET A 297 36.59 -15.28 -26.38
C MET A 297 37.52 -15.52 -27.55
N ASN A 298 37.02 -15.68 -28.77
CA ASN A 298 37.86 -15.93 -29.96
C ASN A 298 38.86 -14.81 -30.24
N ARG A 299 38.51 -13.57 -29.94
CA ARG A 299 39.40 -12.41 -30.10
C ARG A 299 40.47 -12.34 -29.00
N ARG A 300 40.13 -12.81 -27.80
CA ARG A 300 40.99 -12.71 -26.59
C ARG A 300 41.86 -13.95 -26.39
N ALA A 301 41.53 -15.08 -27.00
CA ALA A 301 42.26 -16.33 -26.86
C ALA A 301 43.74 -16.15 -27.18
N LYS A 302 44.10 -15.40 -28.24
CA LYS A 302 45.50 -15.11 -28.59
C LYS A 302 46.24 -14.34 -27.49
N ALA A 303 45.62 -13.30 -26.92
CA ALA A 303 46.23 -12.52 -25.84
C ALA A 303 46.40 -13.37 -24.57
N ILE A 304 45.44 -14.20 -24.22
CA ILE A 304 45.51 -15.16 -23.10
C ILE A 304 46.64 -16.16 -23.32
N GLY A 305 46.81 -16.66 -24.55
CA GLY A 305 47.90 -17.56 -24.92
C GLY A 305 49.26 -16.92 -24.71
N VAL A 306 49.47 -15.67 -25.16
CA VAL A 306 50.68 -14.91 -24.94
C VAL A 306 50.98 -14.74 -23.44
N HIS A 307 49.99 -14.36 -22.64
CA HIS A 307 50.16 -14.25 -21.18
C HIS A 307 50.55 -15.58 -20.54
N LYS A 308 49.93 -16.71 -20.94
CA LYS A 308 50.32 -18.04 -20.44
C LYS A 308 51.71 -18.44 -20.86
N CYS A 309 52.11 -18.17 -22.11
CA CYS A 309 53.50 -18.40 -22.57
C CYS A 309 54.51 -17.52 -21.83
N SER A 310 54.11 -16.34 -21.35
CA SER A 310 54.91 -15.46 -20.51
C SER A 310 54.86 -15.81 -19.02
N GLY A 311 54.37 -16.98 -18.64
CA GLY A 311 54.39 -17.50 -17.28
C GLY A 311 53.16 -17.19 -16.43
N ALA A 312 52.06 -16.64 -17.00
CA ALA A 312 50.82 -16.40 -16.25
C ALA A 312 50.12 -17.73 -15.90
N ASN A 313 49.85 -17.94 -14.61
CA ASN A 313 49.09 -19.11 -14.14
C ASN A 313 47.59 -18.91 -14.32
N THR A 314 46.82 -19.97 -14.08
CA THR A 314 45.35 -19.97 -14.18
C THR A 314 44.70 -18.93 -13.28
N GLY A 315 45.23 -18.73 -12.06
CA GLY A 315 44.75 -17.73 -11.11
C GLY A 315 44.95 -16.29 -11.59
N THR A 316 46.10 -16.01 -12.26
CA THR A 316 46.40 -14.69 -12.84
C THR A 316 45.36 -14.35 -13.94
N ILE A 317 45.07 -15.30 -14.83
CA ILE A 317 44.10 -15.11 -15.91
C ILE A 317 42.71 -14.91 -15.31
N PHE A 318 42.31 -15.74 -14.34
CA PHE A 318 41.05 -15.60 -13.62
C PHE A 318 40.89 -14.21 -12.96
N GLY A 319 41.93 -13.77 -12.25
CA GLY A 319 41.96 -12.44 -11.62
C GLY A 319 41.81 -11.29 -12.61
N MET A 320 42.44 -11.39 -13.82
CA MET A 320 42.24 -10.39 -14.87
C MET A 320 40.78 -10.23 -15.30
N PHE A 321 40.03 -11.33 -15.40
CA PHE A 321 38.60 -11.29 -15.74
C PHE A 321 37.74 -10.75 -14.61
N LEU A 322 38.03 -11.09 -13.36
CA LEU A 322 37.37 -10.50 -12.20
C LEU A 322 37.54 -8.99 -12.14
N TRP A 323 38.77 -8.49 -12.37
CA TRP A 323 39.03 -7.05 -12.44
C TRP A 323 38.28 -6.38 -13.59
N GLU A 324 38.25 -7.00 -14.78
CA GLU A 324 37.47 -6.47 -15.91
C GLU A 324 35.97 -6.39 -15.57
N THR A 325 35.41 -7.46 -15.02
CA THR A 325 34.01 -7.49 -14.59
C THR A 325 33.73 -6.43 -13.52
N GLY A 326 34.63 -6.25 -12.55
CA GLY A 326 34.52 -5.22 -11.53
C GLY A 326 34.49 -3.80 -12.10
N VAL A 327 35.34 -3.50 -13.08
CA VAL A 327 35.34 -2.18 -13.73
C VAL A 327 34.08 -1.97 -14.58
N ILE A 328 33.61 -2.97 -15.32
CA ILE A 328 32.36 -2.89 -16.07
C ILE A 328 31.17 -2.70 -15.12
N MET A 329 31.15 -3.46 -14.01
CA MET A 329 30.14 -3.32 -12.97
C MET A 329 30.11 -1.91 -12.38
N LEU A 330 31.29 -1.33 -12.08
CA LEU A 330 31.39 0.03 -11.57
C LEU A 330 30.76 1.05 -12.53
N PHE A 331 31.12 0.98 -13.83
CA PHE A 331 30.50 1.87 -14.84
C PHE A 331 29.00 1.61 -15.03
N SER A 332 28.57 0.36 -14.91
CA SER A 332 27.14 0.02 -14.94
C SER A 332 26.40 0.58 -13.72
N LEU A 333 27.00 0.55 -12.53
CA LEU A 333 26.43 1.16 -11.32
C LEU A 333 26.38 2.69 -11.42
N LEU A 334 27.38 3.33 -12.03
CA LEU A 334 27.32 4.76 -12.32
C LEU A 334 26.15 5.10 -13.27
N LEU A 335 25.91 4.24 -14.28
CA LEU A 335 24.75 4.39 -15.15
C LEU A 335 23.44 4.19 -14.39
N VAL A 336 23.36 3.18 -13.49
CA VAL A 336 22.19 2.97 -12.60
C VAL A 336 21.93 4.24 -11.77
N ALA A 337 22.96 4.77 -11.11
CA ALA A 337 22.82 5.97 -10.29
C ALA A 337 22.32 7.17 -11.12
N LEU A 338 22.86 7.34 -12.34
CA LEU A 338 22.43 8.38 -13.26
C LEU A 338 20.96 8.20 -13.69
N LEU A 339 20.53 6.97 -13.99
CA LEU A 339 19.15 6.68 -14.34
C LEU A 339 18.20 6.94 -13.16
N LEU A 340 18.53 6.44 -11.97
CA LEU A 340 17.70 6.64 -10.78
C LEU A 340 17.58 8.12 -10.42
N PHE A 341 18.66 8.90 -10.56
CA PHE A 341 18.62 10.34 -10.30
C PHE A 341 17.77 11.11 -11.31
N ASN A 342 17.88 10.81 -12.62
CA ASN A 342 17.13 11.52 -13.66
C ASN A 342 15.66 11.12 -13.73
N PHE A 343 15.32 9.89 -13.36
CA PHE A 343 13.94 9.38 -13.36
C PHE A 343 13.36 9.25 -11.95
N ARG A 344 13.88 10.05 -11.00
CA ARG A 344 13.48 9.95 -9.60
C ARG A 344 11.98 10.14 -9.40
N GLU A 345 11.43 11.27 -9.83
CA GLU A 345 10.01 11.60 -9.65
C GLU A 345 9.07 10.54 -10.23
N PRO A 346 9.16 10.16 -11.53
CA PRO A 346 8.26 9.14 -12.06
C PRO A 346 8.46 7.75 -11.45
N LEU A 347 9.65 7.44 -10.91
CA LEU A 347 9.87 6.18 -10.20
C LEU A 347 9.25 6.19 -8.81
N GLU A 348 9.39 7.28 -8.06
CA GLU A 348 8.77 7.44 -6.73
C GLU A 348 7.25 7.43 -6.85
N ASP A 349 6.67 8.12 -7.83
CA ASP A 349 5.23 8.09 -8.11
C ASP A 349 4.72 6.69 -8.49
N MET A 350 5.48 5.96 -9.32
CA MET A 350 5.09 4.61 -9.76
C MET A 350 5.21 3.57 -8.62
N LEU A 351 6.20 3.73 -7.74
CA LEU A 351 6.48 2.78 -6.67
C LEU A 351 5.75 3.14 -5.37
N ASP A 352 5.16 4.33 -5.29
CA ASP A 352 4.53 4.88 -4.07
C ASP A 352 5.47 4.83 -2.84
N VAL A 353 6.77 5.04 -3.07
CA VAL A 353 7.82 5.04 -2.04
C VAL A 353 8.98 5.89 -2.54
N SER A 354 9.59 6.68 -1.67
CA SER A 354 10.80 7.44 -2.03
C SER A 354 11.98 6.52 -2.32
N LEU A 355 12.90 6.97 -3.18
CA LEU A 355 14.16 6.23 -3.39
C LEU A 355 14.99 6.17 -2.09
N ALA A 356 14.88 7.16 -1.22
CA ALA A 356 15.54 7.16 0.08
C ALA A 356 15.01 6.03 0.99
N GLY A 357 13.69 5.81 1.03
CA GLY A 357 13.07 4.71 1.76
C GLY A 357 13.47 3.33 1.21
N LEU A 358 13.49 3.18 -0.13
CA LEU A 358 13.93 1.93 -0.77
C LEU A 358 15.38 1.56 -0.47
N PHE A 359 16.26 2.56 -0.40
CA PHE A 359 17.70 2.39 -0.12
C PHE A 359 18.07 2.72 1.32
N SER A 360 17.11 2.69 2.24
CA SER A 360 17.37 2.83 3.68
C SER A 360 18.38 1.79 4.16
N TRP A 361 19.02 2.06 5.29
CA TRP A 361 20.01 1.15 5.87
C TRP A 361 19.47 -0.27 6.10
N GLU A 362 18.20 -0.37 6.46
CA GLU A 362 17.50 -1.64 6.69
C GLU A 362 17.29 -2.45 5.40
N ASN A 363 17.18 -1.79 4.25
CA ASN A 363 16.87 -2.40 2.96
C ASN A 363 18.11 -2.56 2.04
N ILE A 364 19.26 -1.96 2.39
CA ILE A 364 20.47 -1.90 1.55
C ILE A 364 21.04 -3.28 1.20
N TRP A 365 20.76 -4.30 1.99
CA TRP A 365 21.18 -5.68 1.73
C TRP A 365 20.63 -6.23 0.40
N ALA A 366 19.45 -5.79 -0.02
CA ALA A 366 18.80 -6.27 -1.25
C ALA A 366 19.55 -5.81 -2.51
N PRO A 367 19.80 -4.51 -2.76
CA PRO A 367 20.62 -4.08 -3.89
C PRO A 367 22.04 -4.64 -3.82
N LEU A 368 22.66 -4.74 -2.64
CA LEU A 368 23.98 -5.33 -2.49
C LEU A 368 24.00 -6.80 -2.89
N SER A 369 22.98 -7.58 -2.53
CA SER A 369 22.87 -8.99 -2.92
C SER A 369 22.78 -9.15 -4.44
N VAL A 370 21.99 -8.31 -5.12
CA VAL A 370 21.90 -8.29 -6.59
C VAL A 370 23.26 -8.02 -7.24
N ILE A 371 23.97 -7.02 -6.74
CA ILE A 371 25.30 -6.66 -7.24
C ILE A 371 26.29 -7.83 -7.06
N VAL A 372 26.32 -8.43 -5.87
CA VAL A 372 27.21 -9.57 -5.55
C VAL A 372 26.88 -10.78 -6.44
N ILE A 373 25.60 -11.14 -6.57
CA ILE A 373 25.17 -12.28 -7.39
C ILE A 373 25.60 -12.07 -8.85
N LEU A 374 25.32 -10.88 -9.41
CA LEU A 374 25.72 -10.58 -10.79
C LEU A 374 27.23 -10.55 -10.98
N PHE A 375 27.99 -10.02 -10.03
CA PHE A 375 29.44 -10.02 -10.06
C PHE A 375 29.98 -11.46 -10.03
N MET A 376 29.43 -12.32 -9.17
CA MET A 376 29.84 -13.72 -9.06
C MET A 376 29.53 -14.49 -10.35
N ILE A 377 28.32 -14.41 -10.87
CA ILE A 377 27.93 -15.11 -12.10
C ILE A 377 28.67 -14.53 -13.31
N GLY A 378 28.69 -13.22 -13.47
CA GLY A 378 29.29 -12.53 -14.62
C GLY A 378 30.82 -12.60 -14.65
N GLY A 379 31.48 -12.60 -13.49
CA GLY A 379 32.94 -12.68 -13.36
C GLY A 379 33.46 -14.10 -13.29
N MET A 380 32.87 -14.95 -12.43
CA MET A 380 33.43 -16.30 -12.18
C MET A 380 33.23 -17.26 -13.35
N LEU A 381 32.02 -17.31 -13.94
CA LEU A 381 31.74 -18.26 -15.03
C LEU A 381 32.64 -18.00 -16.26
N PRO A 382 32.69 -16.79 -16.85
CA PRO A 382 33.62 -16.53 -17.96
C PRO A 382 35.07 -16.66 -17.53
N GLY A 383 35.42 -16.14 -16.34
CA GLY A 383 36.78 -16.22 -15.80
C GLY A 383 37.32 -17.65 -15.70
N GLN A 384 36.53 -18.60 -15.19
CA GLN A 384 36.88 -20.01 -15.11
C GLN A 384 37.02 -20.65 -16.50
N LEU A 385 36.09 -20.34 -17.42
CA LEU A 385 36.17 -20.85 -18.79
C LEU A 385 37.43 -20.39 -19.51
N PHE A 386 37.77 -19.10 -19.41
CA PHE A 386 38.99 -18.52 -20.01
C PHE A 386 40.29 -19.04 -19.35
N ALA A 387 40.28 -19.20 -18.03
CA ALA A 387 41.46 -19.67 -17.30
C ALA A 387 41.83 -21.14 -17.66
N ARG A 388 40.84 -21.97 -18.06
CA ARG A 388 41.03 -23.37 -18.42
C ARG A 388 41.45 -23.63 -19.87
N ILE A 389 41.52 -22.60 -20.74
CA ILE A 389 41.91 -22.76 -22.15
C ILE A 389 43.39 -23.24 -22.24
N PRO A 390 43.67 -24.44 -22.86
CA PRO A 390 45.02 -24.93 -23.06
C PRO A 390 45.79 -24.05 -24.05
N VAL A 391 47.06 -23.82 -23.79
CA VAL A 391 47.96 -23.01 -24.66
C VAL A 391 47.99 -23.61 -26.10
N THR A 392 47.98 -24.92 -26.23
CA THR A 392 47.99 -25.63 -27.50
C THR A 392 46.78 -25.34 -28.39
N GLN A 393 45.63 -25.04 -27.80
CA GLN A 393 44.43 -24.70 -28.57
C GLN A 393 44.39 -23.24 -29.02
N VAL A 394 45.18 -22.38 -28.41
CA VAL A 394 45.25 -20.94 -28.74
C VAL A 394 45.88 -20.71 -30.13
N PHE A 395 46.83 -21.54 -30.51
CA PHE A 395 47.56 -21.42 -31.78
C PHE A 395 46.91 -22.21 -32.93
N ARG A 396 46.06 -23.23 -32.63
CA ARG A 396 45.13 -23.80 -33.60
C ARG A 396 43.84 -23.01 -33.45
N ARG A 397 43.26 -22.53 -34.58
CA ARG A 397 41.97 -21.79 -34.52
C ARG A 397 41.05 -22.43 -33.51
N TYR A 398 40.80 -21.75 -32.40
CA TYR A 398 39.89 -22.21 -31.35
C TYR A 398 38.51 -22.40 -31.97
N THR A 399 38.18 -23.63 -32.28
CA THR A 399 36.84 -24.02 -32.71
C THR A 399 36.12 -24.52 -31.48
N GLU A 400 35.03 -23.87 -31.14
CA GLU A 400 34.11 -24.33 -30.10
C GLU A 400 33.72 -25.78 -30.39
N GLY A 401 33.88 -26.69 -29.42
CA GLY A 401 33.54 -28.10 -29.59
C GLY A 401 32.11 -28.28 -30.09
N LYS A 402 31.86 -29.38 -30.82
CA LYS A 402 30.57 -29.70 -31.50
C LYS A 402 29.32 -29.65 -30.58
N LYS A 403 29.45 -29.63 -29.27
CA LYS A 403 28.37 -29.44 -28.28
C LYS A 403 28.35 -28.00 -27.78
N GLY A 404 27.88 -27.07 -28.62
CA GLY A 404 27.74 -25.65 -28.26
C GLY A 404 26.62 -25.41 -27.24
N TRP A 405 26.96 -25.21 -25.98
CA TRP A 405 26.02 -24.82 -24.89
C TRP A 405 25.40 -23.44 -25.10
N LYS A 406 25.91 -22.62 -26.02
CA LYS A 406 25.35 -21.29 -26.35
C LYS A 406 23.93 -21.37 -26.92
N ARG A 407 23.63 -22.41 -27.78
CA ARG A 407 22.31 -22.53 -28.40
C ARG A 407 21.19 -22.79 -27.37
N PRO A 408 21.33 -23.79 -26.46
CA PRO A 408 20.36 -23.97 -25.39
C PRO A 408 20.16 -22.73 -24.52
N LEU A 409 21.27 -22.05 -24.19
CA LEU A 409 21.22 -20.85 -23.35
C LEU A 409 20.48 -19.70 -24.04
N LEU A 410 20.77 -19.45 -25.33
CA LEU A 410 20.02 -18.47 -26.13
C LEU A 410 18.54 -18.85 -26.23
N PHE A 411 18.23 -20.13 -26.42
CA PHE A 411 16.83 -20.60 -26.46
C PHE A 411 16.10 -20.28 -25.14
N VAL A 412 16.70 -20.64 -24.00
CA VAL A 412 16.12 -20.34 -22.67
C VAL A 412 15.95 -18.83 -22.48
N GLN A 413 16.93 -18.03 -22.91
CA GLN A 413 16.88 -16.57 -22.79
C GLN A 413 15.77 -15.97 -23.66
N PHE A 414 15.62 -16.38 -24.92
CA PHE A 414 14.54 -15.93 -25.79
C PHE A 414 13.18 -16.39 -25.29
N ALA A 415 13.05 -17.64 -24.83
CA ALA A 415 11.82 -18.16 -24.25
C ALA A 415 11.42 -17.37 -22.99
N GLY A 416 12.38 -17.12 -22.08
CA GLY A 416 12.15 -16.30 -20.88
C GLY A 416 11.74 -14.87 -21.21
N THR A 417 12.44 -14.23 -22.15
CA THR A 417 12.10 -12.88 -22.60
C THR A 417 10.71 -12.83 -23.23
N SER A 418 10.38 -13.78 -24.12
CA SER A 418 9.04 -13.87 -24.73
C SER A 418 7.95 -14.10 -23.70
N PHE A 419 8.22 -14.90 -22.67
CA PHE A 419 7.29 -15.12 -21.55
C PHE A 419 7.03 -13.80 -20.77
N ILE A 420 8.09 -13.05 -20.46
CA ILE A 420 7.96 -11.74 -19.76
C ILE A 420 7.17 -10.74 -20.61
N PHE A 421 7.43 -10.67 -21.93
CA PHE A 421 6.64 -9.82 -22.82
C PHE A 421 5.17 -10.26 -22.90
N GLY A 422 4.91 -11.56 -22.90
CA GLY A 422 3.56 -12.11 -22.83
C GLY A 422 2.83 -11.72 -21.55
N LEU A 423 3.50 -11.83 -20.40
CA LEU A 423 2.96 -11.36 -19.10
C LEU A 423 2.69 -9.86 -19.10
N LEU A 424 3.62 -9.04 -19.61
CA LEU A 424 3.41 -7.60 -19.74
C LEU A 424 2.20 -7.29 -20.59
N GLY A 425 2.05 -7.94 -21.74
CA GLY A 425 0.89 -7.82 -22.62
C GLY A 425 -0.41 -8.17 -21.90
N LEU A 426 -0.42 -9.26 -21.12
CA LEU A 426 -1.57 -9.66 -20.32
C LEU A 426 -1.94 -8.61 -19.26
N VAL A 427 -0.95 -8.09 -18.54
CA VAL A 427 -1.16 -7.03 -17.51
C VAL A 427 -1.70 -5.76 -18.16
N LEU A 428 -1.16 -5.34 -19.31
CA LEU A 428 -1.67 -4.18 -20.05
C LEU A 428 -3.11 -4.37 -20.53
N MET A 429 -3.44 -5.57 -21.06
CA MET A 429 -4.82 -5.89 -21.45
C MET A 429 -5.77 -5.90 -20.25
N GLN A 430 -5.34 -6.44 -19.13
CA GLN A 430 -6.10 -6.47 -17.88
C GLN A 430 -6.32 -5.06 -17.33
N SER A 431 -5.26 -4.24 -17.30
CA SER A 431 -5.35 -2.83 -16.90
C SER A 431 -6.32 -2.06 -17.79
N HIS A 432 -6.20 -2.23 -19.11
CA HIS A 432 -7.12 -1.61 -20.07
C HIS A 432 -8.57 -2.05 -19.85
N TYR A 433 -8.80 -3.35 -19.62
CA TYR A 433 -10.13 -3.87 -19.31
C TYR A 433 -10.71 -3.25 -18.04
N ILE A 434 -9.93 -3.20 -16.94
CA ILE A 434 -10.38 -2.63 -15.67
C ILE A 434 -10.71 -1.14 -15.82
N THR A 435 -9.86 -0.40 -16.53
CA THR A 435 -10.02 1.05 -16.72
C THR A 435 -11.24 1.40 -17.59
N ASN A 436 -11.54 0.57 -18.59
CA ASN A 436 -12.61 0.86 -19.55
C ASN A 436 -13.91 0.08 -19.29
N LYS A 437 -13.95 -0.77 -18.24
CA LYS A 437 -15.18 -1.49 -17.91
C LYS A 437 -16.23 -0.50 -17.42
N GLU A 438 -17.43 -0.56 -18.02
CA GLU A 438 -18.59 0.21 -17.55
C GLU A 438 -18.91 -0.15 -16.12
N ARG A 439 -18.99 0.85 -15.26
CA ARG A 439 -19.28 0.69 -13.83
C ARG A 439 -20.77 0.73 -13.51
N GLY A 440 -21.62 1.11 -14.47
CA GLY A 440 -23.04 1.34 -14.28
C GLY A 440 -23.38 2.74 -13.76
N PHE A 441 -22.40 3.65 -13.74
CA PHE A 441 -22.59 5.07 -13.44
C PHE A 441 -21.56 5.93 -14.18
N ASP A 442 -21.87 7.21 -14.40
CA ASP A 442 -21.03 8.14 -15.13
C ASP A 442 -20.16 8.97 -14.17
N TYR A 443 -18.87 8.64 -14.10
CA TYR A 443 -17.86 9.35 -13.30
C TYR A 443 -16.94 10.23 -14.14
N HIS A 444 -17.18 10.32 -15.46
CA HIS A 444 -16.32 11.12 -16.34
C HIS A 444 -16.45 12.61 -16.02
N ARG A 445 -15.31 13.29 -16.01
CA ARG A 445 -15.20 14.73 -15.71
C ARG A 445 -15.78 15.14 -14.36
N VAL A 446 -15.87 14.22 -13.40
CA VAL A 446 -16.32 14.50 -12.03
C VAL A 446 -15.12 14.84 -11.18
N ALA A 447 -15.06 16.07 -10.70
CA ALA A 447 -14.16 16.51 -9.63
C ALA A 447 -14.90 16.44 -8.30
N TYR A 448 -14.18 16.25 -7.20
CA TYR A 448 -14.79 16.19 -5.88
C TYR A 448 -13.99 16.95 -4.81
N ALA A 449 -14.70 17.40 -3.78
CA ALA A 449 -14.13 17.91 -2.54
C ALA A 449 -14.69 17.12 -1.36
N SER A 450 -13.81 16.58 -0.54
CA SER A 450 -14.15 15.80 0.66
C SER A 450 -14.16 16.68 1.92
N GLY A 451 -14.83 16.19 2.97
CA GLY A 451 -14.84 16.82 4.28
C GLY A 451 -15.67 18.11 4.33
N VAL A 452 -16.67 18.20 3.48
CA VAL A 452 -17.63 19.31 3.48
C VAL A 452 -18.81 18.93 4.38
N SER A 453 -19.27 19.87 5.19
CA SER A 453 -20.41 19.67 6.11
C SER A 453 -21.40 20.82 5.93
N PHE A 454 -22.68 20.48 5.90
CA PHE A 454 -23.80 21.43 5.90
C PHE A 454 -24.82 21.03 6.96
N ASP A 455 -25.41 22.03 7.61
CA ASP A 455 -26.35 21.79 8.71
C ASP A 455 -27.80 21.55 8.21
N SER A 456 -28.07 21.82 6.92
CA SER A 456 -29.40 21.67 6.33
C SER A 456 -29.37 21.48 4.80
N ASP A 457 -30.42 20.90 4.26
CA ASP A 457 -30.66 20.81 2.79
C ASP A 457 -30.65 22.20 2.12
N ALA A 458 -31.19 23.21 2.79
CA ALA A 458 -31.21 24.57 2.25
C ALA A 458 -29.80 25.17 2.08
N GLU A 459 -28.90 24.88 3.01
CA GLU A 459 -27.48 25.30 2.92
C GLU A 459 -26.76 24.50 1.84
N SER A 460 -27.02 23.20 1.72
CA SER A 460 -26.50 22.35 0.65
C SER A 460 -26.94 22.86 -0.72
N ASP A 461 -28.22 23.17 -0.90
CA ASP A 461 -28.77 23.71 -2.15
C ASP A 461 -28.21 25.09 -2.48
N ALA A 462 -28.03 25.97 -1.49
CA ALA A 462 -27.42 27.29 -1.69
C ALA A 462 -25.97 27.16 -2.18
N ASN A 463 -25.17 26.30 -1.53
CA ASN A 463 -23.78 26.06 -1.93
C ASN A 463 -23.70 25.39 -3.31
N ARG A 464 -24.58 24.42 -3.60
CA ARG A 464 -24.70 23.83 -4.94
C ARG A 464 -25.00 24.92 -5.99
N SER A 465 -25.92 25.84 -5.72
CA SER A 465 -26.26 26.93 -6.63
C SER A 465 -25.07 27.86 -6.90
N VAL A 466 -24.26 28.17 -5.88
CA VAL A 466 -23.03 28.93 -6.04
C VAL A 466 -22.04 28.18 -6.92
N MET A 467 -21.83 26.88 -6.71
CA MET A 467 -20.94 26.05 -7.52
C MET A 467 -21.39 25.94 -8.98
N LEU A 468 -22.69 25.78 -9.21
CA LEU A 468 -23.27 25.76 -10.57
C LEU A 468 -23.15 27.11 -11.29
N SER A 469 -22.97 28.21 -10.56
CA SER A 469 -22.72 29.54 -11.18
C SER A 469 -21.30 29.65 -11.75
N LEU A 470 -20.38 28.75 -11.45
CA LEU A 470 -19.04 28.74 -12.00
C LEU A 470 -19.08 28.36 -13.49
N PRO A 471 -18.36 29.10 -14.37
CA PRO A 471 -18.49 28.95 -15.81
C PRO A 471 -18.08 27.58 -16.36
N TYR A 472 -17.26 26.86 -15.63
CA TYR A 472 -16.71 25.53 -15.99
C TYR A 472 -17.46 24.36 -15.35
N VAL A 473 -18.46 24.59 -14.51
CA VAL A 473 -19.28 23.56 -13.89
C VAL A 473 -20.55 23.33 -14.70
N GLU A 474 -20.86 22.07 -14.98
CA GLU A 474 -22.06 21.62 -15.67
C GLU A 474 -23.17 21.26 -14.70
N ASP A 475 -22.84 20.42 -13.69
CA ASP A 475 -23.77 19.92 -12.67
C ASP A 475 -22.99 19.59 -11.38
N GLY A 476 -23.73 19.37 -10.27
CA GLY A 476 -23.15 19.02 -8.99
C GLY A 476 -24.11 18.32 -8.06
N ALA A 477 -23.60 17.42 -7.24
CA ALA A 477 -24.36 16.68 -6.25
C ALA A 477 -23.53 16.31 -5.03
N CYS A 478 -24.20 15.85 -3.97
CA CYS A 478 -23.58 15.49 -2.69
C CYS A 478 -23.85 14.03 -2.32
N SER A 479 -22.87 13.40 -1.66
CA SER A 479 -23.01 12.05 -1.09
C SER A 479 -22.11 11.87 0.14
N SER A 480 -22.45 10.96 1.04
CA SER A 480 -21.57 10.65 2.17
C SER A 480 -20.24 10.04 1.74
N ASN A 481 -20.27 9.15 0.75
CA ASN A 481 -19.10 8.46 0.22
C ASN A 481 -19.03 8.62 -1.32
N LEU A 482 -17.83 8.56 -1.88
CA LEU A 482 -17.67 8.41 -3.32
C LEU A 482 -18.00 6.96 -3.74
N LEU A 483 -18.74 6.79 -4.82
CA LEU A 483 -19.03 5.44 -5.35
C LEU A 483 -17.76 4.69 -5.79
N THR A 484 -16.68 5.41 -6.04
CA THR A 484 -15.39 4.86 -6.48
C THR A 484 -14.52 4.35 -5.33
N ASP A 485 -14.70 4.87 -4.11
CA ASP A 485 -13.85 4.57 -2.95
C ASP A 485 -14.39 3.44 -2.07
N GLY A 486 -15.52 2.88 -2.49
CA GLY A 486 -16.25 1.88 -1.71
C GLY A 486 -17.28 2.51 -0.78
N LEU A 487 -18.22 1.70 -0.34
CA LEU A 487 -19.33 2.13 0.51
C LEU A 487 -19.14 1.63 1.93
N SER A 488 -19.75 2.33 2.89
CA SER A 488 -19.76 1.93 4.29
C SER A 488 -20.47 0.60 4.50
N GLY A 489 -20.04 -0.18 5.50
CA GLY A 489 -20.75 -1.38 5.93
C GLY A 489 -21.92 -1.03 6.83
N GLU A 490 -23.05 -1.70 6.65
CA GLU A 490 -24.25 -1.59 7.49
C GLU A 490 -24.90 -2.98 7.62
N GLY A 491 -25.79 -3.15 8.58
CA GLY A 491 -26.55 -4.37 8.77
C GLY A 491 -28.02 -4.21 8.38
N VAL A 492 -28.62 -5.28 7.86
CA VAL A 492 -30.07 -5.37 7.69
C VAL A 492 -30.59 -6.65 8.31
N THR A 493 -31.83 -6.61 8.77
CA THR A 493 -32.52 -7.78 9.30
C THR A 493 -33.51 -8.28 8.25
N THR A 494 -33.37 -9.54 7.86
CA THR A 494 -34.28 -10.21 6.92
C THR A 494 -35.66 -10.50 7.59
N ASP A 495 -36.67 -10.86 6.78
CA ASP A 495 -37.99 -11.23 7.28
C ASP A 495 -37.94 -12.42 8.27
N ASN A 496 -36.93 -13.26 8.19
CA ASN A 496 -36.71 -14.39 9.12
C ASN A 496 -35.95 -13.99 10.39
N GLY A 497 -35.62 -12.71 10.58
CA GLY A 497 -34.85 -12.21 11.72
C GLY A 497 -33.36 -12.43 11.64
N GLN A 498 -32.83 -12.92 10.51
CA GLN A 498 -31.40 -13.09 10.30
C GLN A 498 -30.76 -11.74 10.01
N TRP A 499 -29.62 -11.45 10.66
CA TRP A 499 -28.82 -10.28 10.37
C TRP A 499 -27.91 -10.56 9.16
N MET A 500 -27.83 -9.60 8.22
CA MET A 500 -26.98 -9.68 7.03
C MET A 500 -26.23 -8.36 6.83
N SER A 501 -24.97 -8.45 6.44
CA SER A 501 -24.15 -7.28 6.11
C SER A 501 -24.40 -6.84 4.67
N ILE A 502 -24.57 -5.53 4.51
CA ILE A 502 -24.77 -4.87 3.22
C ILE A 502 -23.90 -3.62 3.11
N ARG A 503 -23.92 -2.96 1.96
CA ARG A 503 -23.31 -1.66 1.78
C ARG A 503 -24.34 -0.54 1.91
N TRP A 504 -23.87 0.59 2.44
CA TRP A 504 -24.70 1.74 2.73
C TRP A 504 -24.01 3.04 2.30
N VAL A 505 -24.82 4.00 1.84
CA VAL A 505 -24.40 5.34 1.46
C VAL A 505 -25.57 6.31 1.62
N GLU A 506 -25.28 7.59 1.86
CA GLU A 506 -26.28 8.64 1.81
C GLU A 506 -26.17 9.42 0.50
N PHE A 507 -27.29 9.59 -0.18
CA PHE A 507 -27.40 10.36 -1.42
C PHE A 507 -28.21 11.64 -1.19
N GLY A 508 -27.67 12.77 -1.66
CA GLY A 508 -28.47 13.97 -1.88
C GLY A 508 -29.54 13.71 -2.96
N LYS A 509 -30.60 14.49 -2.95
CA LYS A 509 -31.77 14.31 -3.84
C LYS A 509 -31.41 14.21 -5.34
N ASP A 510 -30.36 14.91 -5.77
CA ASP A 510 -29.92 14.97 -7.18
C ASP A 510 -28.79 13.98 -7.50
N TYR A 511 -28.32 13.18 -6.55
CA TYR A 511 -27.12 12.36 -6.70
C TYR A 511 -27.31 11.21 -7.71
N ALA A 512 -28.41 10.47 -7.63
CA ALA A 512 -28.66 9.37 -8.56
C ALA A 512 -28.78 9.83 -10.02
N PRO A 513 -29.52 10.91 -10.35
CA PRO A 513 -29.50 11.53 -11.68
C PRO A 513 -28.14 12.06 -12.09
N PHE A 514 -27.40 12.73 -11.18
CA PHE A 514 -26.07 13.29 -11.45
C PHE A 514 -25.09 12.19 -11.88
N MET A 515 -25.10 11.04 -11.21
CA MET A 515 -24.25 9.88 -11.53
C MET A 515 -24.82 9.03 -12.66
N LYS A 516 -26.00 9.41 -13.23
CA LYS A 516 -26.73 8.67 -14.25
C LYS A 516 -26.99 7.22 -13.86
N LEU A 517 -27.33 6.99 -12.60
CA LEU A 517 -27.71 5.67 -12.13
C LEU A 517 -29.03 5.25 -12.78
N GLU A 518 -29.09 4.04 -13.32
CA GLU A 518 -30.29 3.52 -13.99
C GLU A 518 -31.23 2.87 -12.98
N PHE A 519 -32.52 3.20 -13.09
CA PHE A 519 -33.58 2.58 -12.30
C PHE A 519 -34.13 1.35 -13.02
N ALA A 520 -34.24 0.24 -12.28
CA ALA A 520 -34.95 -0.94 -12.73
C ALA A 520 -36.46 -0.81 -12.46
N GLU A 521 -36.82 -0.19 -11.31
CA GLU A 521 -38.21 0.03 -10.90
C GLU A 521 -38.31 1.24 -9.95
N GLY A 522 -39.49 1.89 -9.91
CA GLY A 522 -39.76 2.97 -8.97
C GLY A 522 -39.21 4.33 -9.39
N LYS A 523 -38.89 5.18 -8.42
CA LYS A 523 -38.43 6.57 -8.61
C LYS A 523 -37.27 6.92 -7.68
N ASN A 524 -36.66 8.09 -7.93
CA ASN A 524 -35.66 8.63 -7.02
C ASN A 524 -36.27 9.07 -5.67
N MET A 525 -35.42 9.17 -4.65
CA MET A 525 -35.79 9.72 -3.33
C MET A 525 -36.06 11.22 -3.43
N ASP A 526 -37.09 11.68 -2.75
CA ASP A 526 -37.48 13.09 -2.65
C ASP A 526 -37.70 13.58 -1.21
N ALA A 527 -37.60 12.70 -0.22
CA ALA A 527 -37.75 13.01 1.20
C ALA A 527 -37.00 12.05 2.14
N PRO A 528 -36.67 12.47 3.38
CA PRO A 528 -36.14 11.60 4.42
C PRO A 528 -37.03 10.39 4.68
N GLY A 529 -36.44 9.26 5.07
CA GLY A 529 -37.14 7.98 5.31
C GLY A 529 -37.42 7.18 4.03
N GLN A 530 -37.08 7.68 2.87
CA GLN A 530 -37.08 6.95 1.62
C GLN A 530 -35.69 6.35 1.36
N ILE A 531 -35.64 5.19 0.72
CA ILE A 531 -34.39 4.52 0.35
C ILE A 531 -34.43 3.98 -1.07
N LEU A 532 -33.25 3.91 -1.66
CA LEU A 532 -32.99 3.18 -2.90
C LEU A 532 -32.24 1.89 -2.56
N VAL A 533 -32.54 0.82 -3.28
CA VAL A 533 -31.81 -0.47 -3.17
C VAL A 533 -31.32 -0.89 -4.54
N ASN A 534 -30.31 -1.76 -4.63
CA ASN A 534 -29.93 -2.36 -5.90
C ASN A 534 -30.59 -3.74 -6.10
N GLU A 535 -30.52 -4.27 -7.33
CA GLU A 535 -31.11 -5.59 -7.66
C GLU A 535 -30.51 -6.73 -6.82
N THR A 536 -29.21 -6.67 -6.54
CA THR A 536 -28.52 -7.65 -5.68
C THR A 536 -29.08 -7.64 -4.25
N PHE A 537 -29.46 -6.48 -3.71
CA PHE A 537 -30.14 -6.39 -2.40
C PHE A 537 -31.48 -7.13 -2.41
N LEU A 538 -32.28 -6.97 -3.46
CA LEU A 538 -33.58 -7.67 -3.56
C LEU A 538 -33.40 -9.18 -3.64
N LYS A 539 -32.41 -9.67 -4.39
CA LYS A 539 -32.09 -11.10 -4.47
C LYS A 539 -31.67 -11.66 -3.11
N MET A 540 -30.87 -10.91 -2.36
CA MET A 540 -30.42 -11.29 -1.02
C MET A 540 -31.59 -11.39 -0.03
N MET A 541 -32.57 -10.43 -0.12
CA MET A 541 -33.73 -10.36 0.76
C MET A 541 -34.87 -11.25 0.28
N HIS A 542 -34.78 -11.86 -0.91
CA HIS A 542 -35.91 -12.58 -1.60
C HIS A 542 -37.14 -11.69 -1.80
N TRP A 543 -36.90 -10.42 -2.21
CA TRP A 543 -37.92 -9.39 -2.38
C TRP A 543 -38.10 -8.96 -3.84
N GLU A 544 -37.81 -9.81 -4.80
CA GLU A 544 -37.91 -9.49 -6.23
C GLU A 544 -39.35 -9.16 -6.64
N ASP A 545 -40.36 -9.75 -5.93
CA ASP A 545 -41.76 -9.45 -6.15
C ASP A 545 -42.22 -8.26 -5.27
N LYS A 546 -42.64 -7.17 -5.94
CA LYS A 546 -43.18 -5.95 -5.30
C LYS A 546 -42.26 -5.35 -4.23
N PRO A 547 -41.06 -4.89 -4.62
CA PRO A 547 -40.13 -4.30 -3.69
C PRO A 547 -40.56 -2.92 -3.19
N ILE A 548 -41.26 -2.13 -4.02
CA ILE A 548 -41.62 -0.75 -3.71
C ILE A 548 -42.60 -0.69 -2.53
N GLY A 549 -42.28 0.17 -1.57
CA GLY A 549 -43.07 0.36 -0.33
C GLY A 549 -42.68 -0.58 0.81
N ARG A 550 -41.86 -1.59 0.58
CA ARG A 550 -41.33 -2.43 1.68
C ARG A 550 -40.40 -1.64 2.59
N GLN A 551 -40.45 -2.00 3.87
CA GLN A 551 -39.64 -1.35 4.91
C GLN A 551 -38.37 -2.15 5.19
N VAL A 552 -37.23 -1.49 5.11
CA VAL A 552 -35.92 -2.06 5.48
C VAL A 552 -35.65 -1.75 6.95
N ARG A 553 -35.13 -2.76 7.68
CA ARG A 553 -34.83 -2.68 9.11
C ARG A 553 -33.39 -3.11 9.41
N ASN A 554 -32.81 -2.49 10.40
CA ASN A 554 -31.59 -2.94 11.06
C ASN A 554 -31.90 -3.14 12.56
N GLY A 555 -32.16 -4.37 12.95
CA GLY A 555 -32.77 -4.67 14.26
C GLY A 555 -34.09 -3.95 14.44
N ASP A 556 -34.22 -3.19 15.53
CA ASP A 556 -35.40 -2.40 15.85
C ASP A 556 -35.46 -1.06 15.08
N ARG A 557 -34.36 -0.63 14.47
CA ARG A 557 -34.31 0.64 13.71
C ARG A 557 -34.84 0.45 12.31
N ILE A 558 -35.73 1.34 11.90
CA ILE A 558 -36.24 1.44 10.52
C ILE A 558 -35.23 2.30 9.73
N ALA A 559 -34.61 1.73 8.69
CA ALA A 559 -33.73 2.47 7.77
C ALA A 559 -34.57 3.34 6.81
N GLY A 560 -35.72 2.83 6.32
CA GLY A 560 -36.63 3.56 5.47
C GLY A 560 -37.53 2.65 4.63
N ASN A 561 -38.31 3.27 3.73
CA ASN A 561 -39.19 2.57 2.80
C ASN A 561 -38.56 2.60 1.39
N ILE A 562 -38.56 1.48 0.70
CA ILE A 562 -38.05 1.37 -0.68
C ILE A 562 -38.96 2.18 -1.60
N VAL A 563 -38.41 3.17 -2.30
CA VAL A 563 -39.08 3.99 -3.32
C VAL A 563 -38.57 3.73 -4.73
N GLY A 564 -37.39 3.16 -4.86
CA GLY A 564 -36.81 2.80 -6.15
C GLY A 564 -35.75 1.70 -6.05
N VAL A 565 -35.60 0.99 -7.15
CA VAL A 565 -34.65 -0.07 -7.35
C VAL A 565 -33.67 0.38 -8.43
N LEU A 566 -32.38 0.44 -8.08
CA LEU A 566 -31.29 0.73 -9.01
C LEU A 566 -30.82 -0.56 -9.67
N LYS A 567 -30.48 -0.49 -10.96
CA LYS A 567 -29.73 -1.57 -11.59
C LYS A 567 -28.38 -1.76 -10.87
N ASP A 568 -27.89 -2.97 -10.90
CA ASP A 568 -26.61 -3.28 -10.28
C ASP A 568 -25.45 -2.47 -10.89
N PHE A 569 -24.63 -1.87 -10.05
CA PHE A 569 -23.45 -1.08 -10.45
C PHE A 569 -22.26 -1.41 -9.54
N ALA A 570 -21.05 -1.11 -10.01
CA ALA A 570 -19.83 -1.50 -9.34
C ALA A 570 -19.20 -0.35 -8.55
N THR A 571 -19.20 -0.45 -7.22
CA THR A 571 -18.71 0.57 -6.28
C THR A 571 -17.25 0.40 -5.86
N SER A 572 -16.61 -0.68 -6.27
CA SER A 572 -15.20 -0.95 -6.00
C SER A 572 -14.53 -1.48 -7.26
N ASN A 573 -13.33 -2.03 -7.15
CA ASN A 573 -12.59 -2.55 -8.30
C ASN A 573 -13.40 -3.65 -9.02
N ALA A 574 -14.31 -3.21 -9.90
CA ALA A 574 -15.36 -3.99 -10.56
C ALA A 574 -14.87 -5.23 -11.34
N ALA A 575 -13.55 -5.36 -11.53
CA ALA A 575 -12.97 -6.51 -12.21
C ALA A 575 -12.91 -7.76 -11.34
N TYR A 576 -12.92 -7.60 -10.02
CA TYR A 576 -12.61 -8.69 -9.09
C TYR A 576 -13.64 -8.89 -7.97
N VAL A 577 -14.52 -7.92 -7.75
CA VAL A 577 -15.51 -7.98 -6.66
C VAL A 577 -16.89 -8.10 -7.27
N ALA A 578 -17.66 -9.07 -6.82
CA ALA A 578 -19.08 -9.19 -7.15
C ALA A 578 -19.81 -7.94 -6.69
N VAL A 579 -20.87 -7.54 -7.41
CA VAL A 579 -21.75 -6.47 -6.98
C VAL A 579 -22.29 -6.82 -5.60
N GLN A 580 -22.15 -5.90 -4.66
CA GLN A 580 -22.60 -6.11 -3.28
C GLN A 580 -24.02 -5.59 -3.09
N PRO A 581 -24.81 -6.24 -2.22
CA PRO A 581 -26.10 -5.72 -1.85
C PRO A 581 -25.95 -4.38 -1.15
N MET A 582 -26.74 -3.39 -1.55
CA MET A 582 -26.67 -2.05 -0.97
C MET A 582 -28.02 -1.37 -0.87
N TYR A 583 -28.10 -0.42 0.07
CA TYR A 583 -29.11 0.60 0.04
C TYR A 583 -28.52 2.01 0.18
N ALA A 584 -29.19 2.98 -0.41
CA ALA A 584 -28.92 4.39 -0.22
C ALA A 584 -30.04 5.04 0.59
N THR A 585 -29.68 5.83 1.60
CA THR A 585 -30.60 6.66 2.36
C THR A 585 -30.57 8.10 1.88
N TYR A 586 -31.66 8.84 2.17
CA TYR A 586 -31.72 10.27 1.89
C TYR A 586 -30.79 11.04 2.83
N LEU A 587 -30.00 11.92 2.26
CA LEU A 587 -29.05 12.76 2.98
C LEU A 587 -29.77 13.98 3.56
N ASP A 588 -30.01 13.97 4.85
CA ASP A 588 -30.78 14.97 5.62
C ASP A 588 -29.88 16.06 6.23
N ARG A 589 -28.70 15.65 6.72
CA ARG A 589 -27.64 16.53 7.21
C ARG A 589 -26.33 16.12 6.57
N PHE A 590 -25.70 17.03 5.87
CA PHE A 590 -24.57 16.67 5.05
C PHE A 590 -23.23 16.73 5.80
N SER A 591 -22.56 15.59 5.85
CA SER A 591 -21.11 15.52 6.07
C SER A 591 -20.54 14.50 5.09
N GLY A 592 -19.80 14.94 4.08
CA GLY A 592 -19.32 14.02 3.04
C GLY A 592 -18.62 14.72 1.90
N ASN A 593 -18.99 14.36 0.68
CA ASN A 593 -18.33 14.78 -0.54
C ASN A 593 -19.25 15.59 -1.44
N ILE A 594 -18.78 16.75 -1.92
CA ILE A 594 -19.39 17.46 -3.03
C ILE A 594 -18.69 16.99 -4.32
N GLN A 595 -19.50 16.65 -5.31
CA GLN A 595 -19.02 16.22 -6.62
C GLN A 595 -19.56 17.16 -7.68
N LEU A 596 -18.67 17.60 -8.59
CA LEU A 596 -18.97 18.57 -9.64
C LEU A 596 -18.59 17.98 -10.99
N ARG A 597 -19.52 17.99 -11.94
CA ARG A 597 -19.24 17.64 -13.34
C ARG A 597 -18.73 18.86 -14.08
N LEU A 598 -17.59 18.72 -14.69
CA LEU A 598 -16.95 19.81 -15.44
C LEU A 598 -17.39 19.80 -16.91
N LYS A 599 -17.52 21.00 -17.51
CA LYS A 599 -17.84 21.19 -18.96
C LYS A 599 -16.64 20.81 -19.83
N GLU A 600 -16.89 20.40 -21.08
CA GLU A 600 -15.83 20.25 -22.09
C GLU A 600 -15.42 21.61 -22.67
N PRO A 601 -14.16 21.80 -23.10
CA PRO A 601 -13.01 20.89 -22.96
C PRO A 601 -12.22 21.15 -21.68
N PHE A 602 -11.88 20.05 -20.98
CA PHE A 602 -10.94 20.09 -19.86
C PHE A 602 -9.84 19.07 -20.10
#